data_5a3660a301b9ed5c296652005e112dfa
#
_entry.id   5a3660a301b9ed5c296652005e112dfa
#
_cell.length_a   1.000
_cell.length_b   1.000
_cell.length_c   1.000
_cell.angle_alpha   90.00
_cell.angle_beta   90.00
_cell.angle_gamma   90.00
#
_symmetry.space_group_name_H-M   'P 1'
#
loop_
_entity.id
_entity.type
_entity.pdbx_description
1 polymer ?
#
loop_
_entity_poly.entity_id
_entity_poly.type
_entity_poly.pdbx_seq_one_letter_code
_entity_poly.pdbx_strand_id
1 'polypeptide(L)'
;PNIQPALDEVGAEYISADAGSSEEQQASDIEQLLADGADVLIILAQNTETILPSVQGAIDQGVPVIGYDRLIESADALYVSFDNVRVGEMQAEAVLEVVSEGNFVIIKGNGADANSDFLRQG
;
A
#
# COMPACT_ATOMS: atom_id res chain seq x y z
N PRO A 1 -10.44 -0.17 10.10
CA PRO A 1 -11.26 -0.54 11.25
C PRO A 1 -10.51 -1.33 12.33
N ASN A 2 -9.37 -1.97 11.97
CA ASN A 2 -8.62 -2.86 12.87
C ASN A 2 -7.31 -2.28 13.41
N ILE A 3 -6.82 -1.17 12.87
CA ILE A 3 -5.58 -0.51 13.33
C ILE A 3 -5.83 0.21 14.65
N GLN A 4 -6.88 0.99 14.77
CA GLN A 4 -7.16 1.79 15.96
C GLN A 4 -7.20 0.97 17.26
N PRO A 5 -7.93 -0.17 17.37
CA PRO A 5 -7.92 -0.98 18.59
C PRO A 5 -6.51 -1.47 18.98
N ALA A 6 -5.65 -1.79 18.00
CA ALA A 6 -4.28 -2.22 18.28
C ALA A 6 -3.41 -1.05 18.80
N LEU A 7 -3.63 0.17 18.30
CA LEU A 7 -2.96 1.37 18.78
C LEU A 7 -3.45 1.78 20.17
N ASP A 8 -4.74 1.65 20.44
CA ASP A 8 -5.34 1.91 21.76
C ASP A 8 -4.73 1.02 22.86
N GLU A 9 -4.43 -0.26 22.53
CA GLU A 9 -3.79 -1.21 23.47
C GLU A 9 -2.39 -0.75 23.91
N VAL A 10 -1.67 -0.02 23.07
CA VAL A 10 -0.33 0.51 23.38
C VAL A 10 -0.35 1.98 23.78
N GLY A 11 -1.54 2.59 23.87
CA GLY A 11 -1.73 3.98 24.27
C GLY A 11 -1.28 5.00 23.22
N ALA A 12 -1.26 4.61 21.92
CA ALA A 12 -0.95 5.50 20.83
C ALA A 12 -2.20 6.25 20.34
N GLU A 13 -2.05 7.52 20.02
CA GLU A 13 -3.10 8.31 19.38
C GLU A 13 -3.20 7.94 17.90
N TYR A 14 -4.42 7.83 17.39
CA TYR A 14 -4.69 7.54 15.97
C TYR A 14 -5.35 8.73 15.28
N ILE A 15 -4.65 9.24 14.28
CA ILE A 15 -5.17 10.24 13.34
C ILE A 15 -5.18 9.65 11.92
N SER A 16 -6.14 10.04 11.09
CA SER A 16 -6.26 9.51 9.73
C SER A 16 -6.73 10.55 8.74
N ALA A 17 -6.33 10.39 7.49
CA ALA A 17 -6.79 11.15 6.34
C ALA A 17 -7.22 10.20 5.23
N ASP A 18 -8.13 10.65 4.37
CA ASP A 18 -8.59 9.92 3.19
C ASP A 18 -8.46 10.81 1.96
N ALA A 19 -7.53 10.48 1.10
CA ALA A 19 -7.22 11.24 -0.10
C ALA A 19 -8.28 11.11 -1.21
N GLY A 20 -9.32 10.28 -1.03
CA GLY A 20 -10.39 10.12 -2.02
C GLY A 20 -9.90 9.68 -3.40
N SER A 21 -8.85 8.87 -3.46
CA SER A 21 -8.17 8.42 -4.69
C SER A 21 -7.41 9.54 -5.46
N SER A 22 -7.10 10.68 -4.82
CA SER A 22 -6.26 11.73 -5.39
C SER A 22 -4.83 11.62 -4.88
N GLU A 23 -3.86 11.57 -5.80
CA GLU A 23 -2.43 11.53 -5.49
C GLU A 23 -1.97 12.85 -4.86
N GLU A 24 -2.43 13.99 -5.40
CA GLU A 24 -2.11 15.31 -4.85
C GLU A 24 -2.68 15.51 -3.45
N GLN A 25 -3.91 15.04 -3.22
CA GLN A 25 -4.52 15.11 -1.89
C GLN A 25 -3.74 14.25 -0.90
N GLN A 26 -3.32 13.04 -1.29
CA GLN A 26 -2.53 12.17 -0.43
C GLN A 26 -1.19 12.82 -0.03
N ALA A 27 -0.51 13.48 -0.94
CA ALA A 27 0.72 14.21 -0.63
C ALA A 27 0.47 15.35 0.38
N SER A 28 -0.61 16.13 0.17
CA SER A 28 -1.01 17.20 1.09
C SER A 28 -1.41 16.66 2.48
N ASP A 29 -2.11 15.53 2.52
CA ASP A 29 -2.50 14.88 3.76
C ASP A 29 -1.28 14.41 4.58
N ILE A 30 -0.26 13.87 3.90
CA ILE A 30 1.00 13.48 4.55
C ILE A 30 1.69 14.69 5.16
N GLU A 31 1.80 15.80 4.41
CA GLU A 31 2.39 17.03 4.93
C GLU A 31 1.63 17.56 6.16
N GLN A 32 0.29 17.51 6.13
CA GLN A 32 -0.55 17.94 7.25
C GLN A 32 -0.37 17.03 8.47
N LEU A 33 -0.38 15.70 8.29
CA LEU A 33 -0.17 14.75 9.38
C LEU A 33 1.22 14.94 10.05
N LEU A 34 2.26 15.20 9.26
CA LEU A 34 3.59 15.53 9.78
C LEU A 34 3.58 16.86 10.58
N ALA A 35 2.88 17.89 10.07
CA ALA A 35 2.73 19.16 10.76
C ALA A 35 1.92 19.02 12.07
N ASP A 36 0.98 18.11 12.12
CA ASP A 36 0.18 17.79 13.31
C ASP A 36 0.96 16.91 14.32
N GLY A 37 2.19 16.50 13.98
CA GLY A 37 3.11 15.81 14.89
C GLY A 37 3.00 14.29 14.85
N ALA A 38 2.64 13.70 13.72
CA ALA A 38 2.67 12.25 13.56
C ALA A 38 4.07 11.68 13.77
N ASP A 39 4.21 10.74 14.70
CA ASP A 39 5.47 10.04 15.01
C ASP A 39 5.74 8.85 14.08
N VAL A 40 4.71 8.31 13.43
CA VAL A 40 4.79 7.21 12.46
C VAL A 40 3.73 7.40 11.40
N LEU A 41 4.05 7.13 10.15
CA LEU A 41 3.09 7.12 9.05
C LEU A 41 2.81 5.69 8.56
N ILE A 42 1.52 5.34 8.42
CA ILE A 42 1.06 4.12 7.75
C ILE A 42 0.35 4.57 6.48
N ILE A 43 0.92 4.24 5.31
CA ILE A 43 0.46 4.76 4.02
C ILE A 43 -0.03 3.62 3.13
N LEU A 44 -1.27 3.71 2.67
CA LEU A 44 -1.79 2.97 1.53
C LEU A 44 -1.63 3.84 0.28
N ALA A 45 -0.54 3.68 -0.47
CA ALA A 45 -0.19 4.56 -1.57
C ALA A 45 -1.24 4.53 -2.70
N GLN A 46 -1.68 5.69 -3.17
CA GLN A 46 -2.54 5.80 -4.36
C GLN A 46 -1.75 5.45 -5.63
N ASN A 47 -0.48 5.86 -5.66
CA ASN A 47 0.45 5.57 -6.74
C ASN A 47 1.84 5.31 -6.14
N THR A 48 2.48 4.20 -6.55
CA THR A 48 3.74 3.72 -5.98
C THR A 48 4.94 4.62 -6.31
N GLU A 49 4.88 5.40 -7.38
CA GLU A 49 5.96 6.28 -7.83
C GLU A 49 5.78 7.71 -7.30
N THR A 50 4.57 8.28 -7.47
CA THR A 50 4.32 9.69 -7.13
C THR A 50 4.33 9.97 -5.63
N ILE A 51 4.17 8.94 -4.79
CA ILE A 51 4.23 9.04 -3.33
C ILE A 51 5.66 9.20 -2.79
N LEU A 52 6.68 8.81 -3.55
CA LEU A 52 8.07 8.73 -3.07
C LEU A 52 8.61 10.06 -2.51
N PRO A 53 8.39 11.24 -3.12
CA PRO A 53 8.86 12.50 -2.53
C PRO A 53 8.28 12.79 -1.15
N SER A 54 6.98 12.50 -0.93
CA SER A 54 6.32 12.70 0.37
C SER A 54 6.85 11.72 1.43
N VAL A 55 7.08 10.46 1.04
CA VAL A 55 7.70 9.44 1.89
C VAL A 55 9.12 9.84 2.27
N GLN A 56 9.93 10.29 1.32
CA GLN A 56 11.29 10.75 1.61
C GLN A 56 11.28 11.96 2.54
N GLY A 57 10.37 12.90 2.33
CA GLY A 57 10.21 14.06 3.20
C GLY A 57 9.86 13.70 4.66
N ALA A 58 9.09 12.64 4.89
CA ALA A 58 8.82 12.11 6.22
C ALA A 58 10.07 11.47 6.84
N ILE A 59 10.76 10.61 6.08
CA ILE A 59 11.99 9.92 6.51
C ILE A 59 13.09 10.94 6.86
N ASP A 60 13.27 11.98 6.07
CA ASP A 60 14.25 13.04 6.31
C ASP A 60 13.97 13.83 7.60
N GLN A 61 12.71 13.85 8.04
CA GLN A 61 12.30 14.42 9.33
C GLN A 61 12.43 13.41 10.49
N GLY A 62 12.86 12.19 10.22
CA GLY A 62 13.02 11.13 11.21
C GLY A 62 11.72 10.39 11.54
N VAL A 63 10.67 10.54 10.75
CA VAL A 63 9.38 9.88 10.92
C VAL A 63 9.39 8.56 10.15
N PRO A 64 9.31 7.39 10.82
CA PRO A 64 9.23 6.08 10.16
C PRO A 64 7.98 5.95 9.28
N VAL A 65 8.15 5.31 8.13
CA VAL A 65 7.08 5.06 7.18
C VAL A 65 6.83 3.56 7.00
N ILE A 66 5.56 3.18 7.05
CA ILE A 66 5.08 1.83 6.78
C ILE A 66 4.21 1.89 5.53
N GLY A 67 4.67 1.29 4.43
CA GLY A 67 3.86 1.02 3.24
C GLY A 67 2.94 -0.18 3.52
N TYR A 68 1.65 0.06 3.58
CA TYR A 68 0.65 -0.96 3.84
C TYR A 68 -0.04 -1.37 2.55
N ASP A 69 -0.07 -2.68 2.28
CA ASP A 69 -0.68 -3.32 1.10
C ASP A 69 0.01 -2.97 -0.22
N ARG A 70 0.06 -1.70 -0.62
CA ARG A 70 0.70 -1.25 -1.85
C ARG A 70 2.17 -0.91 -1.63
N LEU A 71 3.02 -1.39 -2.56
CA LEU A 71 4.46 -1.20 -2.47
C LEU A 71 4.82 0.29 -2.54
N ILE A 72 5.71 0.70 -1.63
CA ILE A 72 6.46 1.95 -1.70
C ILE A 72 7.92 1.57 -1.91
N GLU A 73 8.48 1.90 -3.07
CA GLU A 73 9.85 1.52 -3.45
C GLU A 73 10.90 2.41 -2.74
N SER A 74 10.93 2.33 -1.41
CA SER A 74 11.94 2.98 -0.58
C SER A 74 12.61 1.96 0.32
N ALA A 75 13.95 1.94 0.35
CA ALA A 75 14.71 1.05 1.22
C ALA A 75 14.54 1.39 2.72
N ASP A 76 14.12 2.61 3.01
CA ASP A 76 13.95 3.13 4.38
C ASP A 76 12.50 3.06 4.87
N ALA A 77 11.58 2.55 4.04
CA ALA A 77 10.19 2.27 4.43
C ALA A 77 9.98 0.78 4.69
N LEU A 78 9.27 0.45 5.77
CA LEU A 78 8.83 -0.92 6.02
C LEU A 78 7.64 -1.23 5.12
N TYR A 79 7.70 -2.35 4.40
CA TYR A 79 6.59 -2.81 3.57
C TYR A 79 5.87 -4.00 4.21
N VAL A 80 4.55 -3.89 4.33
CA VAL A 80 3.66 -4.93 4.87
C VAL A 80 2.56 -5.24 3.87
N SER A 81 2.59 -6.43 3.30
CA SER A 81 1.60 -6.91 2.33
C SER A 81 1.54 -8.43 2.30
N PHE A 82 0.74 -8.98 1.40
CA PHE A 82 0.73 -10.40 1.05
C PHE A 82 1.84 -10.72 0.05
N ASP A 83 2.16 -12.01 -0.09
CA ASP A 83 2.90 -12.51 -1.26
C ASP A 83 1.96 -12.49 -2.48
N ASN A 84 1.91 -11.36 -3.15
CA ASN A 84 0.98 -11.13 -4.26
C ASN A 84 1.28 -12.00 -5.49
N VAL A 85 2.53 -12.44 -5.69
CA VAL A 85 2.87 -13.41 -6.73
C VAL A 85 2.25 -14.76 -6.37
N ARG A 86 2.41 -15.22 -5.12
CA ARG A 86 1.79 -16.45 -4.68
C ARG A 86 0.26 -16.40 -4.74
N VAL A 87 -0.35 -15.26 -4.45
CA VAL A 87 -1.81 -15.07 -4.62
C VAL A 87 -2.21 -15.23 -6.09
N GLY A 88 -1.43 -14.70 -7.04
CA GLY A 88 -1.64 -14.89 -8.49
C GLY A 88 -1.59 -16.36 -8.88
N GLU A 89 -0.55 -17.10 -8.45
CA GLU A 89 -0.44 -18.56 -8.67
C GLU A 89 -1.66 -19.31 -8.14
N MET A 90 -2.08 -19.02 -6.90
CA MET A 90 -3.26 -19.66 -6.31
C MET A 90 -4.55 -19.37 -7.09
N GLN A 91 -4.70 -18.17 -7.64
CA GLN A 91 -5.84 -17.86 -8.51
C GLN A 91 -5.81 -18.67 -9.80
N ALA A 92 -4.64 -18.81 -10.44
CA ALA A 92 -4.48 -19.63 -11.63
C ALA A 92 -4.72 -21.12 -11.34
N GLU A 93 -4.15 -21.65 -10.25
CA GLU A 93 -4.37 -23.03 -9.78
C GLU A 93 -5.87 -23.31 -9.62
N ALA A 94 -6.60 -22.45 -8.91
CA ALA A 94 -8.04 -22.60 -8.66
C ALA A 94 -8.89 -22.58 -9.96
N VAL A 95 -8.50 -21.73 -10.92
CA VAL A 95 -9.18 -21.70 -12.23
C VAL A 95 -8.92 -22.98 -13.02
N LEU A 96 -7.68 -23.47 -13.03
CA LEU A 96 -7.28 -24.68 -13.76
C LEU A 96 -7.89 -25.96 -13.19
N GLU A 97 -8.21 -26.00 -11.90
CA GLU A 97 -8.98 -27.11 -11.30
C GLU A 97 -10.39 -27.23 -11.90
N VAL A 98 -10.99 -26.13 -12.34
CA VAL A 98 -12.35 -26.11 -12.90
C VAL A 98 -12.34 -26.15 -14.42
N VAL A 99 -11.40 -25.47 -15.05
CA VAL A 99 -11.26 -25.36 -16.52
C VAL A 99 -9.81 -25.59 -16.90
N SER A 100 -9.48 -26.81 -17.30
CA SER A 100 -8.10 -27.22 -17.60
C SER A 100 -7.58 -26.77 -18.97
N GLU A 101 -8.47 -26.39 -19.89
CA GLU A 101 -8.13 -25.98 -21.27
C GLU A 101 -9.04 -24.83 -21.71
N GLY A 102 -8.49 -23.84 -22.44
CA GLY A 102 -9.28 -22.74 -22.98
C GLY A 102 -8.45 -21.48 -23.27
N ASN A 103 -9.15 -20.43 -23.67
CA ASN A 103 -8.57 -19.11 -23.79
C ASN A 103 -8.82 -18.35 -22.50
N PHE A 104 -7.78 -18.05 -21.75
CA PHE A 104 -7.86 -17.32 -20.51
C PHE A 104 -7.56 -15.83 -20.75
N VAL A 105 -8.30 -14.97 -20.07
CA VAL A 105 -8.12 -13.51 -20.11
C VAL A 105 -7.97 -12.99 -18.68
N ILE A 106 -6.92 -12.22 -18.43
CA ILE A 106 -6.69 -11.55 -17.16
C ILE A 106 -7.08 -10.09 -17.32
N ILE A 107 -8.04 -9.62 -16.51
CA ILE A 107 -8.35 -8.21 -16.37
C ILE A 107 -7.49 -7.66 -15.23
N LYS A 108 -6.38 -7.04 -15.59
CA LYS A 108 -5.43 -6.44 -14.65
C LYS A 108 -6.02 -5.18 -14.02
N GLY A 109 -5.69 -4.91 -12.77
CA GLY A 109 -6.09 -3.70 -12.06
C GLY A 109 -5.36 -2.43 -12.55
N ASN A 110 -5.34 -1.40 -11.70
CA ASN A 110 -4.70 -0.12 -12.01
C ASN A 110 -3.19 -0.29 -12.19
N GLY A 111 -2.64 0.27 -13.28
CA GLY A 111 -1.20 0.24 -13.58
C GLY A 111 -0.33 1.06 -12.61
N ALA A 112 -0.93 1.95 -11.81
CA ALA A 112 -0.25 2.69 -10.74
C ALA A 112 -0.09 1.88 -9.44
N ASP A 113 -0.62 0.65 -9.41
CA ASP A 113 -0.53 -0.28 -8.29
C ASP A 113 0.31 -1.50 -8.68
N ALA A 114 1.50 -1.61 -8.11
CA ALA A 114 2.43 -2.71 -8.37
C ALA A 114 1.84 -4.10 -8.08
N ASN A 115 0.88 -4.22 -7.15
CA ASN A 115 0.20 -5.48 -6.85
C ASN A 115 -0.49 -6.06 -8.08
N SER A 116 -1.01 -5.21 -8.99
CA SER A 116 -1.61 -5.65 -10.26
C SER A 116 -0.63 -6.42 -11.15
N ASP A 117 0.64 -6.04 -11.13
CA ASP A 117 1.70 -6.71 -11.88
C ASP A 117 2.18 -7.98 -11.17
N PHE A 118 2.31 -7.96 -9.85
CA PHE A 118 2.66 -9.14 -9.05
C PHE A 118 1.62 -10.26 -9.19
N LEU A 119 0.33 -9.94 -9.08
CA LEU A 119 -0.76 -10.90 -9.29
C LEU A 119 -0.74 -11.49 -10.72
N ARG A 120 -0.42 -10.67 -11.73
CA ARG A 120 -0.31 -11.15 -13.11
C ARG A 120 0.93 -12.02 -13.33
N GLN A 121 2.00 -11.79 -12.59
CA GLN A 121 3.24 -12.55 -12.67
C GLN A 121 3.05 -13.98 -12.16
N GLY A 122 2.33 -14.19 -11.07
CA GLY A 122 1.95 -15.50 -10.55
C GLY A 122 0.92 -16.18 -11.43
#